data_c924b43556235dd62f99c3b84884e7ab
#
_entry.id   c924b43556235dd62f99c3b84884e7ab
#
_cell.length_a   1.000
_cell.length_b   1.000
_cell.length_c   1.000
_cell.angle_alpha   90.00
_cell.angle_beta   90.00
_cell.angle_gamma   90.00
#
_symmetry.space_group_name_H-M   'P 1'
#
loop_
_entity.id
_entity.type
_entity.pdbx_description
1 polymer ?
#
loop_
_entity_poly.entity_id
_entity_poly.type
_entity_poly.pdbx_seq_one_letter_code
_entity_poly.pdbx_strand_id
1 'polypeptide(L)' 'SYSSAASDVYKRQGEGNIIGYTIIKNEESVKKAVIYIEDVNKNRNIITSENKEVIESMEINEWVGKWVKFKNLLLIV' A
#
# COMPACT_ATOMS: atom_id res chain seq x y z
N SER A 1 22.66 -9.47 14.54
CA SER A 1 22.30 -8.26 13.80
C SER A 1 22.03 -8.54 12.33
N TYR A 2 22.80 -9.41 11.73
CA TYR A 2 22.55 -9.76 10.33
C TYR A 2 21.23 -10.48 10.15
N SER A 3 20.89 -11.35 11.09
CA SER A 3 19.60 -12.03 11.03
C SER A 3 18.47 -11.05 11.20
N SER A 4 18.65 -10.01 11.99
CA SER A 4 17.64 -8.96 12.12
C SER A 4 17.44 -8.23 10.79
N ALA A 5 18.53 -7.92 10.10
CA ALA A 5 18.43 -7.26 8.81
C ALA A 5 17.72 -8.14 7.78
N ALA A 6 18.02 -9.43 7.76
CA ALA A 6 17.34 -10.39 6.90
C ALA A 6 15.86 -10.49 7.22
N SER A 7 15.52 -10.49 8.51
CA SER A 7 14.13 -10.51 8.95
C SER A 7 13.39 -9.26 8.51
N ASP A 8 14.05 -8.11 8.54
CA ASP A 8 13.46 -6.84 8.16
C ASP A 8 13.09 -6.82 6.67
N VAL A 9 13.85 -7.53 5.84
CA VAL A 9 13.52 -7.63 4.41
C VAL A 9 12.16 -8.29 4.22
N TYR A 10 11.86 -9.34 4.98
CA TYR A 10 10.59 -10.04 4.89
C TYR A 10 9.46 -9.35 5.64
N LYS A 11 9.81 -8.62 6.68
CA LYS A 11 8.82 -7.94 7.50
C LYS A 11 8.83 -6.44 7.25
N ARG A 12 9.09 -6.07 6.02
CA ARG A 12 9.21 -4.68 5.65
C ARG A 12 7.95 -3.91 5.99
N GLN A 13 8.14 -2.84 6.72
CA GLN A 13 7.06 -1.95 7.09
C GLN A 13 7.51 -0.50 6.93
N GLY A 14 6.56 0.37 6.80
CA GLY A 14 6.85 1.78 6.64
C GLY A 14 5.57 2.58 6.52
N GLU A 15 5.73 3.83 6.17
CA GLU A 15 4.61 4.72 5.98
C GLU A 15 4.95 5.75 4.92
N GLY A 16 3.94 6.36 4.34
CA GLY A 16 4.15 7.35 3.32
C GLY A 16 2.86 8.01 2.89
N ASN A 17 3.03 9.00 2.03
CA ASN A 17 1.95 9.75 1.44
C ASN A 17 1.53 9.08 0.12
N ILE A 18 0.24 8.92 -0.07
CA ILE A 18 -0.27 8.35 -1.32
C ILE A 18 -0.09 9.38 -2.43
N ILE A 19 0.66 9.02 -3.47
CA ILE A 19 0.86 9.87 -4.63
C ILE A 19 0.01 9.44 -5.82
N GLY A 20 -0.55 8.24 -5.76
CA GLY A 20 -1.45 7.74 -6.78
C GLY A 20 -1.89 6.33 -6.43
N TYR A 21 -2.96 5.88 -7.03
CA TYR A 21 -3.44 4.52 -6.84
C TYR A 21 -4.33 4.12 -8.01
N THR A 22 -4.46 2.81 -8.21
CA THR A 22 -5.36 2.27 -9.22
C THR A 22 -6.03 1.01 -8.67
N ILE A 23 -7.19 0.72 -9.17
CA ILE A 23 -7.92 -0.48 -8.78
C ILE A 23 -7.99 -1.39 -10.00
N ILE A 24 -7.47 -2.60 -9.85
CA ILE A 24 -7.49 -3.60 -10.89
C ILE A 24 -8.48 -4.69 -10.53
N LYS A 25 -8.98 -5.36 -11.54
CA LYS A 25 -9.95 -6.43 -11.37
C LYS A 25 -9.44 -7.65 -12.13
N ASN A 26 -9.40 -8.78 -11.47
CA ASN A 26 -8.96 -10.01 -12.11
C ASN A 26 -10.13 -10.73 -12.80
N GLU A 27 -9.85 -11.88 -13.40
CA GLU A 27 -10.84 -12.66 -14.12
C GLU A 27 -11.97 -13.18 -13.24
N GLU A 28 -11.70 -13.32 -11.95
CA GLU A 28 -12.70 -13.78 -10.97
C GLU A 28 -13.51 -12.62 -10.39
N SER A 29 -13.34 -11.43 -10.93
CA SER A 29 -14.02 -10.22 -10.46
C SER A 29 -13.56 -9.78 -9.06
N VAL A 30 -12.41 -10.24 -8.61
CA VAL A 30 -11.82 -9.79 -7.36
C VAL A 30 -11.03 -8.51 -7.64
N LYS A 31 -11.35 -7.46 -6.89
CA LYS A 31 -10.67 -6.18 -7.02
C LYS A 31 -9.45 -6.12 -6.11
N LYS A 32 -8.44 -5.43 -6.57
CA LYS A 32 -7.21 -5.20 -5.83
C LYS A 32 -6.77 -3.76 -6.05
N ALA A 33 -6.46 -3.07 -4.97
CA ALA A 33 -5.93 -1.72 -5.06
C ALA A 33 -4.41 -1.78 -5.12
N VAL A 34 -3.84 -1.08 -6.09
CA VAL A 34 -2.39 -0.90 -6.20
C VAL A 34 -2.12 0.56 -5.86
N ILE A 35 -1.34 0.79 -4.82
CA ILE A 35 -1.16 2.11 -4.23
C ILE A 35 0.30 2.51 -4.33
N TYR A 36 0.54 3.70 -4.86
CA TYR A 36 1.88 4.27 -4.96
C TYR A 36 2.05 5.27 -3.83
N ILE A 37 3.07 5.07 -3.00
CA ILE A 37 3.35 5.94 -1.88
C ILE A 37 4.76 6.50 -1.96
N GLU A 38 4.97 7.62 -1.28
CA GLU A 38 6.26 8.27 -1.18
C GLU A 38 6.50 8.64 0.28
N ASP A 39 7.63 8.24 0.83
CA ASP A 39 7.97 8.53 2.22
C ASP A 39 8.62 9.90 2.37
N VAL A 40 9.03 10.23 3.62
CA VAL A 40 9.64 11.53 3.92
C VAL A 40 10.97 11.73 3.21
N ASN A 41 11.63 10.66 2.81
CA ASN A 41 12.90 10.70 2.08
C ASN A 41 12.69 10.66 0.57
N LYS A 42 11.45 10.74 0.12
CA LYS A 42 11.03 10.67 -1.28
C LYS A 42 11.33 9.32 -1.92
N ASN A 43 11.43 8.29 -1.12
CA ASN A 43 11.50 6.92 -1.61
C ASN A 43 10.11 6.43 -1.94
N ARG A 44 9.94 5.87 -3.12
CA ARG A 44 8.65 5.40 -3.58
C ARG A 44 8.50 3.91 -3.32
N ASN A 45 7.32 3.53 -2.90
CA ASN A 45 6.97 2.13 -2.69
C ASN A 45 5.62 1.87 -3.32
N ILE A 46 5.43 0.61 -3.71
CA ILE A 46 4.15 0.16 -4.25
C ILE A 46 3.60 -0.83 -3.26
N ILE A 47 2.41 -0.54 -2.76
CA ILE A 47 1.72 -1.43 -1.82
C ILE A 47 0.38 -1.83 -2.41
N THR A 48 -0.20 -2.89 -1.88
CA THR A 48 -1.46 -3.41 -2.38
C THR A 48 -2.46 -3.60 -1.25
N SER A 49 -3.73 -3.69 -1.60
CA SER A 49 -4.79 -3.99 -0.65
C SER A 49 -5.92 -4.72 -1.36
N GLU A 50 -6.42 -5.76 -0.72
CA GLU A 50 -7.59 -6.51 -1.21
C GLU A 50 -8.81 -6.27 -0.32
N ASN A 51 -8.70 -5.37 0.65
CA ASN A 51 -9.78 -5.03 1.55
C ASN A 51 -10.89 -4.31 0.79
N LYS A 52 -12.06 -4.92 0.75
CA LYS A 52 -13.21 -4.36 0.02
C LYS A 52 -13.60 -2.97 0.50
N GLU A 53 -13.55 -2.75 1.80
CA GLU A 53 -13.92 -1.45 2.36
C GLU A 53 -12.96 -0.35 1.89
N VAL A 54 -11.68 -0.67 1.85
CA VAL A 54 -10.66 0.27 1.36
C VAL A 54 -10.88 0.55 -0.12
N ILE A 55 -11.11 -0.48 -0.91
CA ILE A 55 -11.31 -0.34 -2.34
C ILE A 55 -12.55 0.49 -2.64
N GLU A 56 -13.64 0.23 -1.95
CA GLU A 56 -14.87 1.02 -2.11
C GLU A 56 -14.66 2.46 -1.73
N SER A 57 -13.93 2.70 -0.64
CA SER A 57 -13.61 4.05 -0.21
C SER A 57 -12.76 4.78 -1.26
N MET A 58 -11.81 4.08 -1.88
CA MET A 58 -10.98 4.65 -2.93
C MET A 58 -11.76 5.00 -4.20
N GLU A 59 -12.83 4.26 -4.47
CA GLU A 59 -13.70 4.55 -5.62
C GLU A 59 -14.59 5.76 -5.39
N ILE A 60 -14.90 6.06 -4.14
CA ILE A 60 -15.80 7.14 -3.77
C ILE A 60 -15.05 8.40 -3.37
N ASN A 61 -13.94 8.23 -2.67
CA ASN A 61 -13.18 9.34 -2.09
C ASN A 61 -11.79 9.46 -2.71
N GLU A 62 -11.24 10.67 -2.64
CA GLU A 62 -9.86 10.91 -3.07
C GLU A 62 -8.90 10.49 -1.96
N TRP A 63 -7.97 9.59 -2.26
CA TRP A 63 -6.98 9.11 -1.31
C TRP A 63 -5.59 9.70 -1.56
N VAL A 64 -5.37 10.38 -2.67
CA VAL A 64 -4.09 11.03 -2.95
C VAL A 64 -3.83 12.12 -1.91
N GLY A 65 -2.64 12.13 -1.34
CA GLY A 65 -2.30 13.03 -0.27
C GLY A 65 -2.51 12.48 1.13
N LYS A 66 -3.13 11.30 1.23
CA LYS A 66 -3.37 10.67 2.52
C LYS A 66 -2.13 9.93 3.00
N TRP A 67 -1.79 10.09 4.27
CA TRP A 67 -0.68 9.38 4.89
C TRP A 67 -1.15 8.01 5.38
N VAL A 68 -0.46 6.97 4.96
CA VAL A 68 -0.84 5.58 5.30
C VAL A 68 0.37 4.80 5.75
N LYS A 69 0.11 3.69 6.41
CA LYS A 69 1.14 2.76 6.85
C LYS A 69 1.00 1.45 6.11
N PHE A 70 2.10 0.74 5.96
CA PHE A 70 2.09 -0.57 5.32
C PHE A 70 3.01 -1.54 6.05
N LYS A 71 2.76 -2.82 5.86
CA LYS A 71 3.59 -3.90 6.38
C LYS A 71 3.58 -5.01 5.34
N ASN A 72 4.77 -5.54 5.02
CA ASN A 72 4.93 -6.56 3.99
C ASN A 72 4.32 -6.14 2.64
N LEU A 73 4.44 -4.84 2.32
CA LEU A 73 3.90 -4.24 1.10
C LEU A 73 2.37 -4.33 1.01
N LEU A 74 1.70 -4.48 2.17
CA LEU A 74 0.24 -4.47 2.25
C LEU A 74 -0.21 -3.27 3.08
N LEU A 75 -1.25 -2.61 2.63
CA LEU A 75 -1.82 -1.48 3.35
C LEU A 75 -2.35 -1.93 4.71
N ILE A 76 -2.02 -1.16 5.74
CA ILE A 76 -2.55 -1.34 7.09
C ILE A 76 -3.71 -0.38 7.26
N VAL A 77 -4.85 -0.94 7.61
CA VAL A 77 -6.07 -0.14 7.80
C VAL A 77 -6.48 -0.16 9.25
#